data_6345b86e3bfb1aaf1c7d3a5173a0e0dc
#
_entry.id   6345b86e3bfb1aaf1c7d3a5173a0e0dc
#
_cell.length_a   1.000
_cell.length_b   1.000
_cell.length_c   1.000
_cell.angle_alpha   90.00
_cell.angle_beta   90.00
_cell.angle_gamma   90.00
#
_symmetry.space_group_name_H-M   'P 1'
#
loop_
_entity.id
_entity.type
_entity.pdbx_description
1 polymer ?
#
loop_
_entity_poly.entity_id
_entity_poly.type
_entity_poly.pdbx_seq_one_letter_code
_entity_poly.pdbx_strand_id
1 'polypeptide(L)'
;MSKSRGNLVLVSRLRAAGEDANAVRLAIMGQHYRSDWFWTDELLEHAKARLDTYRHAVSVAEGREGSEGVTDEAAVELLTTVREALGEDLNAPAALAAVDAWAVKALADTTVGGGALVRDILAARLGVVL
;
A
#
# COMPACT_ATOMS: atom_id res chain seq x y z
N MET A 1 -24.08 16.41 -5.23
CA MET A 1 -23.60 15.91 -3.92
C MET A 1 -22.10 16.00 -3.88
N SER A 2 -21.54 16.41 -2.77
CA SER A 2 -20.10 16.46 -2.65
C SER A 2 -19.50 15.06 -2.56
N LYS A 3 -18.33 14.88 -3.10
CA LYS A 3 -17.61 13.60 -3.06
C LYS A 3 -17.34 13.11 -1.63
N SER A 4 -16.94 14.03 -0.74
CA SER A 4 -16.62 13.68 0.64
C SER A 4 -17.85 13.13 1.37
N ARG A 5 -19.01 13.66 1.13
CA ARG A 5 -20.25 13.16 1.72
C ARG A 5 -20.63 11.79 1.18
N GLY A 6 -20.50 11.61 -0.14
CA GLY A 6 -20.74 10.32 -0.76
C GLY A 6 -19.77 9.25 -0.25
N ASN A 7 -18.50 9.62 -0.09
CA ASN A 7 -17.46 8.71 0.41
C ASN A 7 -17.70 8.29 1.85
N LEU A 8 -18.18 9.19 2.71
CA LEU A 8 -18.48 8.86 4.10
C LEU A 8 -19.60 7.82 4.20
N VAL A 9 -20.67 7.98 3.43
CA VAL A 9 -21.77 7.03 3.39
C VAL A 9 -21.27 5.66 2.87
N LEU A 10 -20.43 5.68 1.85
CA LEU A 10 -19.91 4.47 1.24
C LEU A 10 -18.98 3.70 2.20
N VAL A 11 -18.10 4.38 2.92
CA VAL A 11 -17.22 3.74 3.91
C VAL A 11 -18.05 3.06 4.99
N SER A 12 -19.11 3.69 5.49
CA SER A 12 -20.03 3.08 6.47
C SER A 12 -20.65 1.78 5.94
N ARG A 13 -21.09 1.78 4.70
CA ARG A 13 -21.66 0.58 4.07
C ARG A 13 -20.65 -0.54 3.94
N LEU A 14 -19.42 -0.21 3.54
CA LEU A 14 -18.38 -1.20 3.36
C LEU A 14 -17.99 -1.83 4.69
N ARG A 15 -17.96 -1.06 5.75
CA ARG A 15 -17.69 -1.59 7.09
C ARG A 15 -18.81 -2.51 7.53
N ALA A 16 -20.07 -2.13 7.28
CA ALA A 16 -21.22 -2.96 7.61
C ALA A 16 -21.24 -4.26 6.81
N ALA A 17 -20.72 -4.27 5.59
CA ALA A 17 -20.59 -5.44 4.75
C ALA A 17 -19.39 -6.32 5.11
N GLY A 18 -18.56 -5.92 6.09
CA GLY A 18 -17.40 -6.71 6.51
C GLY A 18 -16.17 -6.58 5.61
N GLU A 19 -16.13 -5.54 4.79
CA GLU A 19 -14.96 -5.30 3.94
C GLU A 19 -13.73 -4.94 4.75
N ASP A 20 -12.55 -5.38 4.28
CA ASP A 20 -11.28 -5.11 4.95
C ASP A 20 -11.00 -3.60 4.95
N ALA A 21 -10.84 -3.04 6.15
CA ALA A 21 -10.56 -1.62 6.30
C ALA A 21 -9.26 -1.20 5.60
N ASN A 22 -8.28 -2.09 5.52
CA ASN A 22 -7.03 -1.81 4.81
C ASN A 22 -7.24 -1.71 3.31
N ALA A 23 -8.10 -2.56 2.73
CA ALA A 23 -8.43 -2.50 1.32
C ALA A 23 -9.16 -1.20 0.98
N VAL A 24 -10.12 -0.80 1.81
CA VAL A 24 -10.85 0.46 1.65
C VAL A 24 -9.86 1.65 1.70
N ARG A 25 -8.94 1.62 2.66
CA ARG A 25 -7.92 2.66 2.80
C ARG A 25 -7.02 2.75 1.57
N LEU A 26 -6.56 1.62 1.05
CA LEU A 26 -5.76 1.59 -0.18
C LEU A 26 -6.52 2.14 -1.38
N ALA A 27 -7.81 1.82 -1.49
CA ALA A 27 -8.64 2.34 -2.58
C ALA A 27 -8.71 3.87 -2.54
N ILE A 28 -8.90 4.43 -1.35
CA ILE A 28 -8.97 5.89 -1.17
C ILE A 28 -7.61 6.54 -1.43
N MET A 29 -6.54 5.98 -0.87
CA MET A 29 -5.18 6.53 -1.02
C MET A 29 -4.64 6.43 -2.44
N GLY A 30 -5.15 5.51 -3.24
CA GLY A 30 -4.78 5.39 -4.65
C GLY A 30 -5.23 6.59 -5.47
N GLN A 31 -6.05 7.47 -4.91
CA GLN A 31 -6.55 8.67 -5.57
C GLN A 31 -5.84 9.89 -5.01
N HIS A 32 -5.32 10.75 -5.90
CA HIS A 32 -4.72 12.01 -5.45
C HIS A 32 -5.83 12.93 -4.95
N TYR A 33 -5.65 13.57 -3.80
CA TYR A 33 -6.69 14.38 -3.17
C TYR A 33 -7.16 15.56 -4.03
N ARG A 34 -6.33 16.02 -4.97
CA ARG A 34 -6.68 17.09 -5.91
C ARG A 34 -7.42 16.61 -7.15
N SER A 35 -7.46 15.27 -7.35
CA SER A 35 -8.10 14.70 -8.53
C SER A 35 -9.58 14.50 -8.29
N ASP A 36 -10.36 14.67 -9.34
CA ASP A 36 -11.76 14.28 -9.33
C ASP A 36 -11.86 12.78 -9.53
N TRP A 37 -12.55 12.12 -8.61
CA TRP A 37 -12.74 10.68 -8.70
C TRP A 37 -14.04 10.25 -8.05
N PHE A 38 -14.54 9.11 -8.47
CA PHE A 38 -15.75 8.52 -7.93
C PHE A 38 -15.44 7.10 -7.46
N TRP A 39 -16.12 6.69 -6.39
CA TRP A 39 -16.02 5.32 -5.93
C TRP A 39 -16.64 4.39 -6.96
N THR A 40 -15.95 3.27 -7.25
CA THR A 40 -16.45 2.18 -8.06
C THR A 40 -16.07 0.86 -7.39
N ASP A 41 -16.83 -0.19 -7.69
CA ASP A 41 -16.50 -1.53 -7.18
C ASP A 41 -15.14 -1.99 -7.70
N GLU A 42 -14.76 -1.54 -8.89
CA GLU A 42 -13.45 -1.83 -9.48
C GLU A 42 -12.31 -1.26 -8.64
N LEU A 43 -12.47 -0.07 -8.06
CA LEU A 43 -11.46 0.51 -7.17
C LEU A 43 -11.22 -0.39 -5.97
N LEU A 44 -12.28 -0.92 -5.39
CA LEU A 44 -12.17 -1.83 -4.25
C LEU A 44 -11.50 -3.15 -4.64
N GLU A 45 -11.89 -3.73 -5.77
CA GLU A 45 -11.29 -4.97 -6.26
C GLU A 45 -9.79 -4.79 -6.56
N HIS A 46 -9.42 -3.67 -7.17
CA HIS A 46 -8.01 -3.32 -7.37
C HIS A 46 -7.25 -3.21 -6.06
N ALA A 47 -7.87 -2.55 -5.06
CA ALA A 47 -7.24 -2.38 -3.76
C ALA A 47 -7.08 -3.70 -3.03
N LYS A 48 -8.05 -4.61 -3.13
CA LYS A 48 -7.96 -5.95 -2.57
C LYS A 48 -6.82 -6.74 -3.18
N ALA A 49 -6.68 -6.69 -4.51
CA ALA A 49 -5.60 -7.35 -5.22
C ALA A 49 -4.24 -6.76 -4.82
N ARG A 50 -4.16 -5.44 -4.70
CA ARG A 50 -2.94 -4.75 -4.24
C ARG A 50 -2.58 -5.17 -2.82
N LEU A 51 -3.54 -5.23 -1.92
CA LEU A 51 -3.32 -5.66 -0.54
C LEU A 51 -2.80 -7.10 -0.47
N ASP A 52 -3.39 -8.01 -1.24
CA ASP A 52 -2.95 -9.39 -1.32
C ASP A 52 -1.52 -9.49 -1.84
N THR A 53 -1.18 -8.70 -2.86
CA THR A 53 0.18 -8.64 -3.40
C THR A 53 1.17 -8.15 -2.35
N TYR A 54 0.82 -7.13 -1.58
CA TYR A 54 1.67 -6.61 -0.51
C TYR A 54 1.89 -7.65 0.58
N ARG A 55 0.82 -8.31 1.02
CA ARG A 55 0.91 -9.37 2.03
C ARG A 55 1.82 -10.50 1.56
N HIS A 56 1.65 -10.92 0.33
CA HIS A 56 2.47 -11.99 -0.24
C HIS A 56 3.95 -11.57 -0.36
N ALA A 57 4.22 -10.41 -0.94
CA ALA A 57 5.58 -9.91 -1.13
C ALA A 57 6.30 -9.71 0.21
N VAL A 58 5.62 -9.11 1.18
CA VAL A 58 6.18 -8.89 2.53
C VAL A 58 6.48 -10.23 3.21
N SER A 59 5.54 -11.16 3.14
CA SER A 59 5.71 -12.49 3.75
C SER A 59 6.89 -13.24 3.14
N VAL A 60 7.01 -13.21 1.80
CA VAL A 60 8.13 -13.85 1.09
C VAL A 60 9.46 -13.20 1.49
N ALA A 61 9.51 -11.88 1.52
CA ALA A 61 10.73 -11.15 1.88
C ALA A 61 11.12 -11.36 3.35
N GLU A 62 10.14 -11.42 4.26
CA GLU A 62 10.38 -11.72 5.67
C GLU A 62 10.99 -13.13 5.83
N GLY A 63 10.51 -14.09 5.05
CA GLY A 63 11.03 -15.45 5.09
C GLY A 63 12.48 -15.58 4.61
N ARG A 64 12.99 -14.58 3.89
CA ARG A 64 14.37 -14.56 3.40
C ARG A 64 15.36 -13.89 4.35
N GLU A 65 14.87 -13.19 5.36
CA GLU A 65 15.73 -12.42 6.26
C GLU A 65 16.75 -13.32 6.94
N GLY A 66 17.99 -12.86 6.97
CA GLY A 66 19.10 -13.62 7.53
C GLY A 66 19.72 -14.62 6.57
N SER A 67 19.17 -14.79 5.37
CA SER A 67 19.74 -15.66 4.34
C SER A 67 20.92 -14.99 3.64
N GLU A 68 21.87 -15.79 3.20
CA GLU A 68 23.04 -15.30 2.49
C GLU A 68 22.63 -14.64 1.16
N GLY A 69 23.21 -13.47 0.88
CA GLY A 69 22.94 -12.73 -0.34
C GLY A 69 21.68 -11.89 -0.34
N VAL A 70 20.90 -11.94 0.74
CA VAL A 70 19.67 -11.16 0.87
C VAL A 70 20.00 -9.81 1.50
N THR A 71 19.49 -8.72 0.89
CA THR A 71 19.71 -7.35 1.38
C THR A 71 18.38 -6.65 1.60
N ASP A 72 18.39 -5.61 2.42
CA ASP A 72 17.24 -4.75 2.67
C ASP A 72 17.34 -3.40 1.98
N GLU A 73 18.30 -3.22 1.08
CA GLU A 73 18.55 -1.95 0.38
C GLU A 73 17.30 -1.42 -0.31
N ALA A 74 16.56 -2.29 -1.01
CA ALA A 74 15.36 -1.88 -1.71
C ALA A 74 14.30 -1.36 -0.74
N ALA A 75 14.18 -1.97 0.44
CA ALA A 75 13.24 -1.52 1.48
C ALA A 75 13.67 -0.16 2.07
N VAL A 76 14.97 0.04 2.26
CA VAL A 76 15.50 1.32 2.75
C VAL A 76 15.25 2.43 1.73
N GLU A 77 15.49 2.16 0.46
CA GLU A 77 15.16 3.10 -0.62
C GLU A 77 13.68 3.40 -0.68
N LEU A 78 12.85 2.39 -0.47
CA LEU A 78 11.39 2.55 -0.42
C LEU A 78 10.99 3.51 0.69
N LEU A 79 11.57 3.37 1.88
CA LEU A 79 11.29 4.27 3.00
C LEU A 79 11.57 5.73 2.60
N THR A 80 12.71 5.99 1.98
CA THR A 80 13.08 7.33 1.51
C THR A 80 12.06 7.86 0.51
N THR A 81 11.70 7.04 -0.48
CA THR A 81 10.75 7.42 -1.52
C THR A 81 9.36 7.72 -0.95
N VAL A 82 8.88 6.88 -0.02
CA VAL A 82 7.58 7.08 0.63
C VAL A 82 7.58 8.38 1.46
N ARG A 83 8.65 8.63 2.20
CA ARG A 83 8.77 9.86 3.00
C ARG A 83 8.76 11.10 2.12
N GLU A 84 9.47 11.07 1.02
CA GLU A 84 9.50 12.18 0.06
C GLU A 84 8.12 12.41 -0.57
N ALA A 85 7.47 11.35 -1.01
CA ALA A 85 6.14 11.45 -1.63
C ALA A 85 5.11 12.03 -0.67
N LEU A 86 5.10 11.58 0.58
CA LEU A 86 4.16 12.06 1.59
C LEU A 86 4.52 13.45 2.11
N GLY A 87 5.81 13.81 2.09
CA GLY A 87 6.28 15.14 2.46
C GLY A 87 6.01 16.19 1.40
N GLU A 88 5.89 15.77 0.14
CA GLU A 88 5.61 16.65 -0.99
C GLU A 88 4.15 16.51 -1.41
N ASP A 89 3.32 17.44 -0.98
CA ASP A 89 1.93 17.54 -1.44
C ASP A 89 1.07 16.31 -1.09
N LEU A 90 1.43 15.56 -0.06
CA LEU A 90 0.70 14.37 0.40
C LEU A 90 0.41 13.40 -0.76
N ASN A 91 1.41 13.11 -1.55
CA ASN A 91 1.26 12.29 -2.76
C ASN A 91 1.20 10.79 -2.42
N ALA A 92 0.08 10.35 -1.85
CA ALA A 92 -0.14 8.95 -1.52
C ALA A 92 -0.09 8.01 -2.73
N PRO A 93 -0.64 8.37 -3.91
CA PRO A 93 -0.49 7.53 -5.09
C PRO A 93 0.96 7.24 -5.47
N ALA A 94 1.84 8.23 -5.36
CA ALA A 94 3.27 8.02 -5.65
C ALA A 94 3.92 7.11 -4.60
N ALA A 95 3.54 7.25 -3.33
CA ALA A 95 4.02 6.36 -2.28
C ALA A 95 3.59 4.91 -2.54
N LEU A 96 2.32 4.70 -2.91
CA LEU A 96 1.81 3.37 -3.23
C LEU A 96 2.49 2.79 -4.48
N ALA A 97 2.77 3.61 -5.50
CA ALA A 97 3.48 3.16 -6.69
C ALA A 97 4.88 2.66 -6.33
N ALA A 98 5.55 3.30 -5.38
CA ALA A 98 6.86 2.86 -4.90
C ALA A 98 6.77 1.50 -4.19
N VAL A 99 5.73 1.30 -3.38
CA VAL A 99 5.48 0.01 -2.72
C VAL A 99 5.18 -1.08 -3.76
N ASP A 100 4.39 -0.76 -4.78
CA ASP A 100 4.10 -1.68 -5.88
C ASP A 100 5.39 -2.13 -6.57
N ALA A 101 6.29 -1.20 -6.85
CA ALA A 101 7.57 -1.50 -7.49
C ALA A 101 8.43 -2.41 -6.61
N TRP A 102 8.48 -2.14 -5.31
CA TRP A 102 9.20 -3.01 -4.38
C TRP A 102 8.60 -4.42 -4.35
N ALA A 103 7.27 -4.53 -4.33
CA ALA A 103 6.58 -5.82 -4.28
C ALA A 103 6.90 -6.67 -5.53
N VAL A 104 6.88 -6.06 -6.71
CA VAL A 104 7.26 -6.74 -7.96
C VAL A 104 8.71 -7.24 -7.87
N LYS A 105 9.62 -6.40 -7.38
CA LYS A 105 11.02 -6.75 -7.22
C LYS A 105 11.20 -7.91 -6.22
N ALA A 106 10.50 -7.87 -5.09
CA ALA A 106 10.57 -8.91 -4.06
C ALA A 106 10.07 -10.26 -4.57
N LEU A 107 9.03 -10.26 -5.39
CA LEU A 107 8.47 -11.50 -5.95
C LEU A 107 9.32 -12.06 -7.09
N ALA A 108 10.09 -11.21 -7.77
CA ALA A 108 10.90 -11.61 -8.91
C ALA A 108 12.36 -11.91 -8.56
N ASP A 109 12.89 -11.32 -7.48
CA ASP A 109 14.30 -11.40 -7.10
C ASP A 109 14.45 -11.94 -5.69
N THR A 110 15.07 -13.11 -5.58
CA THR A 110 15.25 -13.80 -4.29
C THR A 110 16.26 -13.13 -3.36
N THR A 111 17.00 -12.12 -3.84
CA THR A 111 17.96 -11.37 -3.01
C THR A 111 17.31 -10.20 -2.28
N VAL A 112 16.06 -9.85 -2.63
CA VAL A 112 15.34 -8.74 -2.02
C VAL A 112 14.73 -9.17 -0.70
N GLY A 113 15.16 -8.54 0.38
CA GLY A 113 14.64 -8.74 1.72
C GLY A 113 13.99 -7.47 2.27
N GLY A 114 14.01 -7.31 3.57
CA GLY A 114 13.48 -6.12 4.23
C GLY A 114 11.96 -6.13 4.38
N GLY A 115 11.34 -7.29 4.34
CA GLY A 115 9.89 -7.41 4.47
C GLY A 115 9.35 -6.81 5.77
N ALA A 116 10.04 -7.01 6.89
CA ALA A 116 9.64 -6.43 8.18
C ALA A 116 9.66 -4.89 8.12
N LEU A 117 10.67 -4.32 7.48
CA LEU A 117 10.75 -2.86 7.30
C LEU A 117 9.59 -2.34 6.45
N VAL A 118 9.27 -3.02 5.35
CA VAL A 118 8.15 -2.63 4.48
C VAL A 118 6.82 -2.73 5.22
N ARG A 119 6.63 -3.77 6.02
CA ARG A 119 5.44 -3.91 6.88
C ARG A 119 5.30 -2.70 7.81
N ASP A 120 6.40 -2.28 8.42
CA ASP A 120 6.42 -1.12 9.31
C ASP A 120 6.17 0.19 8.56
N ILE A 121 6.71 0.34 7.35
CA ILE A 121 6.46 1.51 6.49
C ILE A 121 4.97 1.63 6.20
N LEU A 122 4.34 0.54 5.78
CA LEU A 122 2.91 0.53 5.47
C LEU A 122 2.08 0.89 6.70
N ALA A 123 2.38 0.30 7.85
CA ALA A 123 1.64 0.57 9.08
C ALA A 123 1.86 2.00 9.58
N ALA A 124 3.11 2.45 9.66
CA ALA A 124 3.45 3.73 10.27
C ALA A 124 3.21 4.93 9.36
N ARG A 125 3.43 4.78 8.05
CA ARG A 125 3.36 5.90 7.10
C ARG A 125 2.04 5.96 6.35
N LEU A 126 1.46 4.82 6.06
CA LEU A 126 0.25 4.71 5.24
C LEU A 126 -0.95 4.17 6.02
N GLY A 127 -0.73 3.74 7.25
CA GLY A 127 -1.81 3.22 8.09
C GLY A 127 -2.39 1.90 7.59
N VAL A 128 -1.64 1.14 6.79
CA VAL A 128 -2.07 -0.15 6.25
C VAL A 128 -1.42 -1.26 7.06
N VAL A 129 -2.23 -2.01 7.78
CA VAL A 129 -1.77 -3.11 8.64
C VAL A 129 -1.98 -4.44 7.90
N LEU A 130 -0.90 -5.10 7.54
CA LEU A 130 -0.93 -6.39 6.81
C LEU A 130 -1.22 -7.60 7.77
#